data_3a8524ff39d3896b760a0758a5a58cb8
#
_entry.id   3a8524ff39d3896b760a0758a5a58cb8
#
_cell.length_a   1.000
_cell.length_b   1.000
_cell.length_c   1.000
_cell.angle_alpha   90.00
_cell.angle_beta   90.00
_cell.angle_gamma   90.00
#
_symmetry.space_group_name_H-M   'P 1'
#
loop_
_entity.id
_entity.type
_entity.pdbx_description
1 polymer ?
#
loop_
_entity_poly.entity_id
_entity_poly.type
_entity_poly.pdbx_seq_one_letter_code
_entity_poly.pdbx_strand_id
1 'polypeptide(L)'
;MIELKRLKLINWHNFENVTFDCARLTYMIGVNAVGKTTILDAIRYCLTTNRNFNALGNKKSGRTLQGSVHAKQRGENAYRRPGHTVAYIGAEFYDSLKRAPFVIAVRVESEGPMQELHPGDQTWYLSEDGCTLEQLPFIDPRTGAPSAKEDFKPAVGRLSYTRSPSEARDRICRALGIGRASSPLGKKFNEVFQMGTSMDEIPNF
;
A
#
# COMPACT_ATOMS: atom_id res chain seq x y z
N MET A 1 18.70 -11.44 0.64
CA MET A 1 17.53 -11.20 1.53
C MET A 1 16.90 -9.88 1.13
N ILE A 2 15.58 -9.83 1.04
CA ILE A 2 14.85 -8.59 0.73
C ILE A 2 14.19 -8.10 2.01
N GLU A 3 14.40 -6.83 2.35
CA GLU A 3 13.91 -6.20 3.57
C GLU A 3 13.16 -4.92 3.26
N LEU A 4 11.98 -4.71 3.89
CA LEU A 4 11.29 -3.44 3.86
C LEU A 4 12.09 -2.43 4.70
N LYS A 5 12.48 -1.32 4.09
CA LYS A 5 13.25 -0.26 4.73
C LYS A 5 12.41 0.95 5.09
N ARG A 6 11.48 1.32 4.22
CA ARG A 6 10.63 2.50 4.45
C ARG A 6 9.25 2.29 3.87
N LEU A 7 8.28 2.91 4.52
CA LEU A 7 6.87 2.94 4.09
C LEU A 7 6.42 4.39 4.04
N LYS A 8 5.94 4.85 2.90
CA LYS A 8 5.35 6.17 2.70
C LYS A 8 3.85 6.05 2.51
N LEU A 9 3.09 6.86 3.25
CA LEU A 9 1.64 6.96 3.16
C LEU A 9 1.24 8.40 2.86
N ILE A 10 0.42 8.59 1.83
CA ILE A 10 -0.15 9.88 1.46
C ILE A 10 -1.67 9.71 1.33
N ASN A 11 -2.42 10.54 2.04
CA ASN A 11 -3.89 10.50 2.08
C ASN A 11 -4.47 9.11 2.37
N TRP A 12 -3.75 8.33 3.18
CA TRP A 12 -4.18 7.00 3.57
C TRP A 12 -4.76 7.03 4.98
N HIS A 13 -6.08 6.92 5.10
CA HIS A 13 -6.84 7.03 6.34
C HIS A 13 -6.47 8.31 7.12
N ASN A 14 -5.88 8.20 8.31
CA ASN A 14 -5.48 9.35 9.14
C ASN A 14 -4.13 9.96 8.74
N PHE A 15 -3.39 9.30 7.85
CA PHE A 15 -2.07 9.74 7.43
C PHE A 15 -2.18 10.63 6.19
N GLU A 16 -1.70 11.86 6.29
CA GLU A 16 -1.72 12.84 5.19
C GLU A 16 -0.46 12.74 4.34
N ASN A 17 0.70 12.79 4.95
CA ASN A 17 1.99 12.61 4.29
C ASN A 17 3.02 12.18 5.35
N VAL A 18 3.24 10.89 5.47
CA VAL A 18 4.13 10.31 6.50
C VAL A 18 5.03 9.27 5.85
N THR A 19 6.28 9.24 6.30
CA THR A 19 7.23 8.16 5.98
C THR A 19 7.64 7.49 7.29
N PHE A 20 7.58 6.17 7.31
CA PHE A 20 8.03 5.34 8.42
C PHE A 20 9.30 4.62 8.02
N ASP A 21 10.32 4.69 8.85
CA ASP A 21 11.49 3.83 8.74
C ASP A 21 11.19 2.45 9.32
N CYS A 22 11.60 1.42 8.61
CA CYS A 22 11.40 0.03 8.99
C CYS A 22 12.75 -0.65 9.18
N ALA A 23 12.88 -1.38 10.27
CA ALA A 23 14.00 -2.26 10.54
C ALA A 23 13.59 -3.72 10.29
N ARG A 24 14.55 -4.64 10.36
CA ARG A 24 14.29 -6.09 10.26
C ARG A 24 13.21 -6.56 11.24
N LEU A 25 13.13 -5.89 12.38
CA LEU A 25 12.10 -6.07 13.39
C LEU A 25 11.59 -4.68 13.78
N THR A 26 10.32 -4.42 13.52
CA THR A 26 9.68 -3.13 13.80
C THR A 26 8.45 -3.36 14.68
N TYR A 27 8.41 -2.73 15.84
CA TYR A 27 7.27 -2.76 16.74
C TYR A 27 6.41 -1.52 16.57
N MET A 28 5.12 -1.72 16.36
CA MET A 28 4.12 -0.65 16.35
C MET A 28 3.40 -0.60 17.70
N ILE A 29 3.78 0.35 18.56
CA ILE A 29 3.20 0.54 19.88
C ILE A 29 2.31 1.78 19.87
N GLY A 30 1.16 1.72 20.51
CA GLY A 30 0.24 2.84 20.63
C GLY A 30 -1.12 2.42 21.14
N VAL A 31 -1.92 3.40 21.56
CA VAL A 31 -3.31 3.19 22.01
C VAL A 31 -4.20 2.66 20.88
N ASN A 32 -5.38 2.18 21.24
CA ASN A 32 -6.37 1.73 20.24
C ASN A 32 -6.77 2.89 19.32
N ALA A 33 -7.02 2.56 18.07
CA ALA A 33 -7.41 3.50 16.99
C ALA A 33 -6.32 4.49 16.53
N VAL A 34 -5.08 4.40 16.99
CA VAL A 34 -3.98 5.29 16.52
C VAL A 34 -3.55 5.03 15.06
N GLY A 35 -3.96 3.92 14.48
CA GLY A 35 -3.67 3.61 13.06
C GLY A 35 -2.75 2.42 12.83
N LYS A 36 -2.42 1.61 13.85
CA LYS A 36 -1.57 0.40 13.68
C LYS A 36 -2.10 -0.54 12.59
N THR A 37 -3.36 -0.92 12.68
CA THR A 37 -4.01 -1.79 11.68
C THR A 37 -4.07 -1.11 10.30
N THR A 38 -4.20 0.21 10.27
CA THR A 38 -4.21 1.00 9.02
C THR A 38 -2.88 0.94 8.28
N ILE A 39 -1.76 0.91 9.01
CA ILE A 39 -0.42 0.74 8.43
C ILE A 39 -0.28 -0.67 7.86
N LEU A 40 -0.71 -1.70 8.59
CA LEU A 40 -0.71 -3.09 8.11
C LEU A 40 -1.61 -3.27 6.89
N ASP A 41 -2.79 -2.67 6.88
CA ASP A 41 -3.69 -2.66 5.73
C ASP A 41 -3.04 -2.02 4.49
N ALA A 42 -2.28 -0.93 4.68
CA ALA A 42 -1.55 -0.27 3.60
C ALA A 42 -0.47 -1.20 3.01
N ILE A 43 0.36 -1.80 3.85
CA ILE A 43 1.40 -2.74 3.42
C ILE A 43 0.76 -3.91 2.67
N ARG A 44 -0.28 -4.51 3.26
CA ARG A 44 -0.98 -5.65 2.66
C ARG A 44 -1.57 -5.29 1.29
N TYR A 45 -2.28 -4.17 1.20
CA TYR A 45 -2.87 -3.73 -0.06
C TYR A 45 -1.80 -3.46 -1.12
N CYS A 46 -0.73 -2.75 -0.76
CA CYS A 46 0.36 -2.45 -1.66
C CYS A 46 1.01 -3.73 -2.25
N LEU A 47 1.21 -4.76 -1.42
CA LEU A 47 1.93 -5.97 -1.80
C LEU A 47 1.05 -7.09 -2.38
N THR A 48 -0.21 -7.18 -1.96
CA THR A 48 -1.09 -8.29 -2.35
C THR A 48 -2.28 -7.87 -3.20
N THR A 49 -2.50 -6.56 -3.38
CA THR A 49 -3.69 -5.98 -4.04
C THR A 49 -5.01 -6.33 -3.34
N ASN A 50 -4.96 -6.93 -2.14
CA ASN A 50 -6.15 -7.37 -1.41
C ASN A 50 -6.83 -6.19 -0.72
N ARG A 51 -8.12 -6.01 -0.97
CA ARG A 51 -8.96 -4.93 -0.44
C ARG A 51 -9.70 -5.28 0.86
N ASN A 52 -9.48 -6.45 1.43
CA ASN A 52 -10.07 -6.85 2.71
C ASN A 52 -9.34 -6.17 3.85
N PHE A 53 -9.74 -4.95 4.19
CA PHE A 53 -9.14 -4.17 5.25
C PHE A 53 -9.78 -4.50 6.61
N ASN A 54 -8.97 -4.42 7.67
CA ASN A 54 -9.40 -4.61 9.06
C ASN A 54 -10.21 -5.91 9.27
N ALA A 55 -9.68 -7.03 8.77
CA ALA A 55 -10.35 -8.34 8.87
C ALA A 55 -10.54 -8.85 10.31
N LEU A 56 -9.88 -8.22 11.30
CA LEU A 56 -10.05 -8.46 12.74
C LEU A 56 -11.37 -7.92 13.34
N GLY A 57 -12.07 -7.07 12.61
CA GLY A 57 -13.37 -6.55 13.04
C GLY A 57 -14.51 -7.38 12.46
N ASN A 58 -15.65 -7.40 13.17
CA ASN A 58 -16.89 -8.01 12.69
C ASN A 58 -17.07 -7.79 11.18
N LYS A 59 -17.31 -8.87 10.43
CA LYS A 59 -17.48 -8.89 8.95
C LYS A 59 -18.44 -7.82 8.38
N LYS A 60 -19.27 -7.20 9.22
CA LYS A 60 -20.23 -6.13 8.86
C LYS A 60 -19.63 -4.72 8.87
N SER A 61 -18.42 -4.50 9.37
CA SER A 61 -17.79 -3.17 9.49
C SER A 61 -16.39 -3.08 8.85
N GLY A 62 -16.08 -3.96 7.91
CA GLY A 62 -14.80 -3.93 7.18
C GLY A 62 -14.61 -2.56 6.51
N ARG A 63 -13.43 -2.00 6.69
CA ARG A 63 -13.05 -0.75 6.00
C ARG A 63 -12.99 -1.02 4.50
N THR A 64 -13.62 -0.17 3.72
CA THR A 64 -13.51 -0.20 2.24
C THR A 64 -12.26 0.55 1.79
N LEU A 65 -11.87 0.38 0.52
CA LEU A 65 -10.79 1.14 -0.08
C LEU A 65 -11.12 2.64 -0.10
N GLN A 66 -12.36 3.01 -0.45
CA GLN A 66 -12.86 4.39 -0.35
C GLN A 66 -12.77 4.90 1.10
N GLY A 67 -13.19 4.11 2.07
CA GLY A 67 -13.09 4.45 3.50
C GLY A 67 -11.64 4.63 3.96
N SER A 68 -10.68 3.96 3.32
CA SER A 68 -9.25 4.15 3.59
C SER A 68 -8.69 5.42 2.94
N VAL A 69 -9.16 5.79 1.76
CA VAL A 69 -8.74 7.01 1.06
C VAL A 69 -9.40 8.25 1.67
N HIS A 70 -10.71 8.23 1.88
CA HIS A 70 -11.48 9.38 2.35
C HIS A 70 -11.49 9.56 3.87
N ALA A 71 -11.12 8.54 4.63
CA ALA A 71 -11.04 8.54 6.10
C ALA A 71 -12.34 8.99 6.77
N LYS A 72 -13.32 8.08 6.86
CA LYS A 72 -14.55 8.35 7.61
C LYS A 72 -14.22 8.61 9.08
N GLN A 73 -14.63 9.75 9.59
CA GLN A 73 -14.42 10.11 10.99
C GLN A 73 -15.34 9.29 11.89
N ARG A 74 -14.79 8.79 13.00
CA ARG A 74 -15.53 7.96 13.94
C ARG A 74 -16.52 8.82 14.72
N GLY A 75 -17.80 8.48 14.67
CA GLY A 75 -18.87 9.23 15.36
C GLY A 75 -19.46 10.40 14.57
N GLU A 76 -18.91 10.70 13.40
CA GLU A 76 -19.41 11.73 12.50
C GLU A 76 -19.87 11.11 11.18
N ASN A 77 -20.90 11.70 10.56
CA ASN A 77 -21.26 11.34 9.17
C ASN A 77 -20.38 12.02 8.13
N ALA A 78 -19.23 12.57 8.56
CA ALA A 78 -18.31 13.33 7.76
C ALA A 78 -17.08 12.49 7.35
N TYR A 79 -16.57 12.78 6.17
CA TYR A 79 -15.29 12.27 5.69
C TYR A 79 -14.23 13.35 5.80
N ARG A 80 -13.01 12.98 6.19
CA ARG A 80 -11.88 13.90 6.28
C ARG A 80 -11.53 14.50 4.91
N ARG A 81 -11.70 13.71 3.86
CA ARG A 81 -11.50 14.09 2.46
C ARG A 81 -12.79 13.80 1.67
N PRO A 82 -13.74 14.76 1.60
CA PRO A 82 -15.04 14.51 1.01
C PRO A 82 -15.06 14.58 -0.52
N GLY A 83 -14.07 15.23 -1.14
CA GLY A 83 -14.00 15.41 -2.59
C GLY A 83 -12.97 14.50 -3.27
N HIS A 84 -12.64 14.82 -4.51
CA HIS A 84 -11.58 14.15 -5.26
C HIS A 84 -10.30 13.99 -4.43
N THR A 85 -9.81 12.78 -4.36
CA THR A 85 -8.66 12.46 -3.51
C THR A 85 -7.74 11.48 -4.21
N VAL A 86 -6.45 11.80 -4.22
CA VAL A 86 -5.38 10.91 -4.63
C VAL A 86 -4.62 10.44 -3.39
N ALA A 87 -4.47 9.13 -3.24
CA ALA A 87 -3.71 8.52 -2.17
C ALA A 87 -2.53 7.71 -2.75
N TYR A 88 -1.43 7.66 -2.01
CA TYR A 88 -0.28 6.83 -2.34
C TYR A 88 0.14 5.98 -1.15
N ILE A 89 0.56 4.76 -1.48
CA ILE A 89 1.34 3.90 -0.59
C ILE A 89 2.61 3.55 -1.34
N GLY A 90 3.77 3.86 -0.76
CA GLY A 90 5.08 3.50 -1.29
C GLY A 90 5.85 2.66 -0.29
N ALA A 91 6.36 1.51 -0.72
CA ALA A 91 7.16 0.60 0.08
C ALA A 91 8.54 0.46 -0.58
N GLU A 92 9.57 0.90 0.13
CA GLU A 92 10.97 0.77 -0.31
C GLU A 92 11.59 -0.47 0.31
N PHE A 93 12.15 -1.30 -0.53
CA PHE A 93 12.85 -2.51 -0.15
C PHE A 93 14.34 -2.39 -0.48
N TYR A 94 15.14 -3.12 0.25
CA TYR A 94 16.56 -3.32 -0.05
C TYR A 94 16.82 -4.81 -0.34
N ASP A 95 17.35 -5.09 -1.53
CA ASP A 95 17.79 -6.43 -1.89
C ASP A 95 19.30 -6.59 -1.60
N SER A 96 19.61 -7.40 -0.61
CA SER A 96 21.01 -7.63 -0.20
C SER A 96 21.83 -8.40 -1.25
N LEU A 97 21.19 -9.17 -2.14
CA LEU A 97 21.87 -9.88 -3.22
C LEU A 97 22.28 -8.91 -4.34
N LYS A 98 21.38 -8.03 -4.71
CA LYS A 98 21.61 -6.99 -5.72
C LYS A 98 22.34 -5.77 -5.15
N ARG A 99 22.39 -5.62 -3.81
CA ARG A 99 22.91 -4.46 -3.09
C ARG A 99 22.26 -3.14 -3.52
N ALA A 100 20.98 -3.20 -3.81
CA ALA A 100 20.23 -2.06 -4.34
C ALA A 100 18.83 -1.95 -3.72
N PRO A 101 18.33 -0.71 -3.51
CA PRO A 101 16.93 -0.48 -3.17
C PRO A 101 16.04 -0.64 -4.40
N PHE A 102 14.77 -0.90 -4.17
CA PHE A 102 13.69 -0.80 -5.15
C PHE A 102 12.38 -0.42 -4.46
N VAL A 103 11.45 0.15 -5.21
CA VAL A 103 10.18 0.64 -4.68
C VAL A 103 9.00 -0.08 -5.34
N ILE A 104 8.07 -0.50 -4.51
CA ILE A 104 6.72 -0.90 -4.90
C ILE A 104 5.77 0.18 -4.42
N ALA A 105 4.95 0.73 -5.31
CA ALA A 105 3.99 1.74 -4.92
C ALA A 105 2.62 1.49 -5.55
N VAL A 106 1.58 1.97 -4.89
CA VAL A 106 0.22 2.01 -5.44
C VAL A 106 -0.34 3.41 -5.30
N ARG A 107 -0.94 3.89 -6.38
CA ARG A 107 -1.75 5.11 -6.45
C ARG A 107 -3.21 4.71 -6.49
N VAL A 108 -4.01 5.38 -5.69
CA VAL A 108 -5.48 5.24 -5.70
C VAL A 108 -6.07 6.63 -5.91
N GLU A 109 -6.95 6.75 -6.89
CA GLU A 109 -7.68 7.98 -7.17
C GLU A 109 -9.16 7.72 -6.93
N SER A 110 -9.83 8.64 -6.28
CA SER A 110 -11.26 8.55 -5.99
C SER A 110 -11.92 9.91 -6.11
N GLU A 111 -13.01 9.97 -6.84
CA GLU A 111 -13.78 11.20 -7.05
C GLU A 111 -14.61 11.57 -5.81
N GLY A 112 -14.89 10.60 -4.95
CA GLY A 112 -15.64 10.86 -3.72
C GLY A 112 -15.90 9.60 -2.90
N PRO A 113 -16.26 9.75 -1.62
CA PRO A 113 -16.40 8.63 -0.70
C PRO A 113 -17.59 7.70 -1.01
N MET A 114 -18.55 8.17 -1.78
CA MET A 114 -19.75 7.42 -2.17
C MET A 114 -19.66 6.86 -3.58
N GLN A 115 -18.62 7.18 -4.33
CA GLN A 115 -18.44 6.71 -5.70
C GLN A 115 -17.64 5.41 -5.70
N GLU A 116 -18.06 4.48 -6.54
CA GLU A 116 -17.41 3.19 -6.67
C GLU A 116 -16.06 3.34 -7.38
N LEU A 117 -15.03 2.68 -6.85
CA LEU A 117 -13.70 2.68 -7.46
C LEU A 117 -13.64 1.67 -8.61
N HIS A 118 -13.36 2.18 -9.80
CA HIS A 118 -13.12 1.35 -10.98
C HIS A 118 -11.70 0.77 -11.01
N PRO A 119 -11.45 -0.29 -11.78
CA PRO A 119 -10.10 -0.85 -11.93
C PRO A 119 -9.06 0.17 -12.41
N GLY A 120 -9.48 1.14 -13.23
CA GLY A 120 -8.61 2.21 -13.74
C GLY A 120 -8.14 3.24 -12.71
N ASP A 121 -8.80 3.30 -11.55
CA ASP A 121 -8.53 4.26 -10.48
C ASP A 121 -7.36 3.82 -9.60
N GLN A 122 -6.82 2.65 -9.87
CA GLN A 122 -5.68 2.10 -9.15
C GLN A 122 -4.54 1.83 -10.13
N THR A 123 -3.34 2.23 -9.73
CA THR A 123 -2.14 1.98 -10.53
C THR A 123 -1.02 1.53 -9.61
N TRP A 124 -0.47 0.36 -9.88
CA TRP A 124 0.72 -0.14 -9.20
C TRP A 124 1.95 0.20 -10.01
N TYR A 125 2.99 0.63 -9.31
CA TYR A 125 4.30 0.96 -9.84
C TYR A 125 5.33 0.03 -9.22
N LEU A 126 6.26 -0.43 -10.03
CA LEU A 126 7.43 -1.18 -9.61
C LEU A 126 8.66 -0.53 -10.23
N SER A 127 9.57 -0.07 -9.38
CA SER A 127 10.81 0.55 -9.85
C SER A 127 11.85 -0.50 -10.25
N GLU A 128 12.81 -0.06 -11.06
CA GLU A 128 14.06 -0.77 -11.24
C GLU A 128 14.94 -0.67 -9.98
N ASP A 129 15.98 -1.49 -9.95
CA ASP A 129 16.97 -1.49 -8.87
C ASP A 129 17.70 -0.13 -8.80
N GLY A 130 18.00 0.32 -7.58
CA GLY A 130 18.64 1.60 -7.31
C GLY A 130 17.66 2.77 -7.09
N CYS A 131 16.36 2.57 -7.24
CA CYS A 131 15.36 3.61 -6.99
C CYS A 131 14.95 3.65 -5.51
N THR A 132 14.84 4.86 -4.96
CA THR A 132 14.37 5.13 -3.59
C THR A 132 13.05 5.89 -3.58
N LEU A 133 12.38 5.96 -2.41
CA LEU A 133 11.13 6.72 -2.26
C LEU A 133 11.30 8.21 -2.56
N GLU A 134 12.46 8.79 -2.24
CA GLU A 134 12.74 10.22 -2.48
C GLU A 134 12.85 10.58 -3.96
N GLN A 135 13.21 9.62 -4.79
CA GLN A 135 13.33 9.82 -6.24
C GLN A 135 11.98 9.76 -6.96
N LEU A 136 10.92 9.35 -6.25
CA LEU A 136 9.58 9.28 -6.82
C LEU A 136 8.78 10.54 -6.49
N PRO A 137 8.12 11.14 -7.48
CA PRO A 137 7.37 12.38 -7.33
C PRO A 137 6.00 12.14 -6.69
N PHE A 138 5.95 11.72 -5.43
CA PHE A 138 4.68 11.48 -4.72
C PHE A 138 3.90 12.76 -4.46
N ILE A 139 4.60 13.87 -4.29
CA ILE A 139 4.04 15.20 -4.02
C ILE A 139 4.56 16.16 -5.08
N ASP A 140 3.66 16.93 -5.68
CA ASP A 140 4.03 18.03 -6.54
C ASP A 140 4.66 19.15 -5.66
N PRO A 141 5.94 19.50 -5.86
CA PRO A 141 6.63 20.50 -5.04
C PRO A 141 6.06 21.92 -5.21
N ARG A 142 5.32 22.19 -6.28
CA ARG A 142 4.70 23.49 -6.56
C ARG A 142 3.42 23.70 -5.78
N THR A 143 2.62 22.65 -5.63
CA THR A 143 1.29 22.72 -5.04
C THR A 143 1.23 22.10 -3.64
N GLY A 144 2.19 21.24 -3.28
CA GLY A 144 2.15 20.43 -2.07
C GLY A 144 1.07 19.33 -2.09
N ALA A 145 0.36 19.18 -3.19
CA ALA A 145 -0.66 18.17 -3.37
C ALA A 145 -0.05 16.84 -3.84
N PRO A 146 -0.75 15.71 -3.65
CA PRO A 146 -0.35 14.45 -4.27
C PRO A 146 -0.24 14.60 -5.79
N SER A 147 0.87 14.14 -6.34
CA SER A 147 1.17 14.28 -7.76
C SER A 147 0.14 13.60 -8.64
N ALA A 148 -0.10 14.21 -9.80
CA ALA A 148 -0.92 13.60 -10.83
C ALA A 148 -0.22 12.37 -11.43
N LYS A 149 -1.00 11.51 -12.08
CA LYS A 149 -0.47 10.30 -12.73
C LYS A 149 0.58 10.63 -13.81
N GLU A 150 0.41 11.75 -14.47
CA GLU A 150 1.29 12.24 -15.51
C GLU A 150 2.67 12.60 -14.99
N ASP A 151 2.75 13.09 -13.76
CA ASP A 151 4.01 13.48 -13.10
C ASP A 151 4.90 12.26 -12.77
N PHE A 152 4.28 11.10 -12.60
CA PHE A 152 5.01 9.84 -12.46
C PHE A 152 5.62 9.33 -13.78
N LYS A 153 5.15 9.79 -14.94
CA LYS A 153 5.65 9.34 -16.25
C LYS A 153 7.14 9.66 -16.49
N PRO A 154 7.68 10.83 -16.12
CA PRO A 154 9.12 11.10 -16.29
C PRO A 154 10.01 10.27 -15.36
N ALA A 155 9.52 9.97 -14.14
CA ALA A 155 10.18 9.03 -13.24
C ALA A 155 10.11 7.58 -13.74
N VAL A 156 9.17 7.30 -14.64
CA VAL A 156 8.79 6.02 -15.22
C VAL A 156 9.79 5.48 -16.25
N GLY A 157 10.79 6.22 -16.69
CA GLY A 157 11.92 5.61 -17.43
C GLY A 157 12.60 4.47 -16.64
N ARG A 158 12.30 4.39 -15.34
CA ARG A 158 12.76 3.36 -14.41
C ARG A 158 11.63 2.69 -13.63
N LEU A 159 10.36 2.88 -14.05
CA LEU A 159 9.17 2.33 -13.41
C LEU A 159 8.34 1.55 -14.41
N SER A 160 8.06 0.31 -14.13
CA SER A 160 6.96 -0.39 -14.78
C SER A 160 5.66 -0.13 -14.01
N TYR A 161 4.54 0.01 -14.71
CA TYR A 161 3.23 0.19 -14.07
C TYR A 161 2.18 -0.74 -14.66
N THR A 162 1.14 -1.01 -13.88
CA THR A 162 -0.04 -1.75 -14.32
C THR A 162 -1.28 -1.31 -13.55
N ARG A 163 -2.44 -1.41 -14.17
CA ARG A 163 -3.75 -1.20 -13.54
C ARG A 163 -4.45 -2.53 -13.23
N SER A 164 -3.89 -3.64 -13.66
CA SER A 164 -4.41 -4.98 -13.40
C SER A 164 -3.92 -5.47 -12.03
N PRO A 165 -4.81 -5.73 -11.05
CA PRO A 165 -4.41 -6.28 -9.76
C PRO A 165 -3.72 -7.64 -9.85
N SER A 166 -4.11 -8.49 -10.80
CA SER A 166 -3.51 -9.81 -11.01
C SER A 166 -2.09 -9.69 -11.54
N GLU A 167 -1.87 -8.80 -12.51
CA GLU A 167 -0.55 -8.52 -13.06
C GLU A 167 0.36 -7.85 -12.02
N ALA A 168 -0.19 -6.92 -11.23
CA ALA A 168 0.55 -6.29 -10.13
C ALA A 168 1.07 -7.33 -9.15
N ARG A 169 0.20 -8.24 -8.68
CA ARG A 169 0.61 -9.33 -7.77
C ARG A 169 1.72 -10.18 -8.36
N ASP A 170 1.62 -10.54 -9.62
CA ASP A 170 2.63 -11.39 -10.27
C ASP A 170 3.98 -10.68 -10.37
N ARG A 171 3.99 -9.39 -10.74
CA ARG A 171 5.19 -8.56 -10.78
C ARG A 171 5.82 -8.36 -9.40
N ILE A 172 5.00 -8.08 -8.39
CA ILE A 172 5.43 -7.91 -6.99
C ILE A 172 6.05 -9.20 -6.46
N CYS A 173 5.38 -10.36 -6.64
CA CYS A 173 5.92 -11.63 -6.21
C CYS A 173 7.28 -11.93 -6.84
N ARG A 174 7.47 -11.62 -8.13
CA ARG A 174 8.77 -11.78 -8.80
C ARG A 174 9.82 -10.83 -8.23
N ALA A 175 9.48 -9.56 -8.01
CA ALA A 175 10.40 -8.58 -7.42
C ALA A 175 10.86 -8.98 -6.02
N LEU A 176 9.97 -9.59 -5.23
CA LEU A 176 10.26 -10.12 -3.91
C LEU A 176 10.96 -11.49 -3.91
N GLY A 177 11.31 -12.03 -5.08
CA GLY A 177 11.99 -13.33 -5.20
C GLY A 177 11.08 -14.54 -4.91
N ILE A 178 9.77 -14.35 -4.87
CA ILE A 178 8.77 -15.38 -4.54
C ILE A 178 8.37 -16.19 -5.80
N GLY A 179 8.64 -15.65 -6.98
CA GLY A 179 8.25 -16.23 -8.25
C GLY A 179 6.89 -15.72 -8.73
N ARG A 180 6.03 -16.60 -9.27
CA ARG A 180 4.68 -16.20 -9.73
C ARG A 180 3.70 -16.16 -8.56
N ALA A 181 2.73 -15.26 -8.60
CA ALA A 181 1.65 -15.19 -7.61
C ALA A 181 0.79 -16.48 -7.55
N SER A 182 0.68 -17.19 -8.67
CA SER A 182 -0.01 -18.48 -8.77
C SER A 182 0.79 -19.69 -8.27
N SER A 183 2.11 -19.53 -8.03
CA SER A 183 2.97 -20.59 -7.50
C SER A 183 2.56 -20.96 -6.05
N PRO A 184 2.94 -22.16 -5.55
CA PRO A 184 2.68 -22.53 -4.15
C PRO A 184 3.20 -21.48 -3.16
N LEU A 185 4.41 -20.97 -3.38
CA LEU A 185 5.02 -19.94 -2.54
C LEU A 185 4.28 -18.59 -2.65
N GLY A 186 3.85 -18.20 -3.85
CA GLY A 186 3.07 -16.99 -4.07
C GLY A 186 1.69 -17.04 -3.41
N LYS A 187 1.02 -18.19 -3.46
CA LYS A 187 -0.24 -18.42 -2.74
C LYS A 187 -0.03 -18.33 -1.24
N LYS A 188 1.00 -18.99 -0.69
CA LYS A 188 1.33 -18.94 0.72
C LYS A 188 1.70 -17.53 1.18
N PHE A 189 2.43 -16.76 0.38
CA PHE A 189 2.70 -15.35 0.67
C PHE A 189 1.41 -14.53 0.83
N ASN A 190 0.46 -14.68 -0.09
CA ASN A 190 -0.84 -14.02 0.00
C ASN A 190 -1.64 -14.47 1.23
N GLU A 191 -1.62 -15.76 1.57
CA GLU A 191 -2.27 -16.32 2.76
C GLU A 191 -1.69 -15.74 4.05
N VAL A 192 -0.36 -15.69 4.19
CA VAL A 192 0.31 -15.13 5.37
C VAL A 192 -0.08 -13.67 5.60
N PHE A 193 -0.15 -12.86 4.53
CA PHE A 193 -0.63 -11.49 4.65
C PHE A 193 -2.14 -11.40 4.96
N GLN A 194 -2.92 -12.44 4.68
CA GLN A 194 -4.33 -12.51 5.09
C GLN A 194 -4.46 -12.96 6.55
N MET A 195 -3.67 -13.93 6.99
CA MET A 195 -3.67 -14.45 8.38
C MET A 195 -3.15 -13.44 9.40
N GLY A 196 -2.20 -12.58 9.05
CA GLY A 196 -1.66 -11.55 9.94
C GLY A 196 -2.71 -10.54 10.46
N THR A 197 -3.98 -10.75 10.13
CA THR A 197 -5.12 -9.96 10.58
C THR A 197 -6.00 -10.66 11.60
N SER A 198 -5.77 -11.95 11.91
CA SER A 198 -6.53 -12.71 12.91
C SER A 198 -5.56 -13.42 13.87
N MET A 199 -5.58 -13.01 15.14
CA MET A 199 -4.82 -13.70 16.19
C MET A 199 -5.42 -15.09 16.51
N ASP A 200 -6.66 -15.35 16.09
CA ASP A 200 -7.40 -16.57 16.41
C ASP A 200 -7.03 -17.74 15.47
N GLU A 201 -6.22 -17.46 14.43
CA GLU A 201 -5.83 -18.45 13.41
C GLU A 201 -4.34 -18.79 13.43
N ILE A 202 -3.63 -18.52 14.54
CA ILE A 202 -2.26 -19.01 14.69
C ILE A 202 -2.37 -20.52 14.95
N PRO A 203 -1.89 -21.38 14.01
CA PRO A 203 -1.85 -22.82 14.30
C PRO A 203 -1.01 -23.05 15.55
N ASN A 204 -1.56 -23.75 16.51
CA ASN A 204 -0.76 -24.29 17.62
C ASN A 204 0.30 -25.22 17.00
N PHE A 205 1.56 -24.77 17.05
CA PHE A 205 2.71 -25.60 16.71
C PHE A 205 3.05 -26.52 17.89
#